data_0582a9db3c2c4335f031c1273335c890
#
_entry.id   0582a9db3c2c4335f031c1273335c890
#
_cell.length_a   1.000
_cell.length_b   1.000
_cell.length_c   1.000
_cell.angle_alpha   90.00
_cell.angle_beta   90.00
_cell.angle_gamma   90.00
#
_symmetry.space_group_name_H-M   'P 1'
#
loop_
_entity.id
_entity.type
_entity.pdbx_description
1 polymer ?
#
loop_
_entity_poly.entity_id
_entity_poly.type
_entity_poly.pdbx_seq_one_letter_code
_entity_poly.pdbx_strand_id
1 'polypeptide(L)'
;MPNSLFIVHVHVHVKPELIDAFRQATIENARESVKEPGIARFDVDQDLDDPTRFVLVEVYRNKEAPAAHKETEHYKRWRDTVADMMTEPRTSRKYVNVSPDDAGY
;
A
#
# COMPACT_ATOMS: atom_id res chain seq x y z
N MET A 1 1.32 21.79 9.07
CA MET A 1 2.70 21.42 9.43
C MET A 1 3.38 20.76 8.25
N PRO A 2 4.64 21.11 7.96
CA PRO A 2 5.31 20.59 6.77
C PRO A 2 5.64 19.09 6.80
N ASN A 3 5.65 18.45 7.97
CA ASN A 3 5.98 17.03 8.12
C ASN A 3 4.90 16.32 8.93
N SER A 4 3.71 16.22 8.34
CA SER A 4 2.53 15.68 9.04
C SER A 4 1.90 14.48 8.34
N LEU A 5 2.53 13.96 7.29
CA LEU A 5 2.01 12.81 6.56
C LEU A 5 2.16 11.54 7.40
N PHE A 6 1.25 10.62 7.19
CA PHE A 6 1.27 9.30 7.81
C PHE A 6 1.60 8.29 6.72
N ILE A 7 2.82 7.73 6.76
CA ILE A 7 3.34 6.87 5.70
C ILE A 7 3.43 5.43 6.20
N VAL A 8 2.91 4.50 5.41
CA VAL A 8 2.93 3.08 5.76
C VAL A 8 3.65 2.31 4.66
N HIS A 9 4.65 1.54 5.03
CA HIS A 9 5.28 0.58 4.14
C HIS A 9 4.73 -0.80 4.49
N VAL A 10 4.03 -1.42 3.54
CA VAL A 10 3.47 -2.76 3.71
C VAL A 10 4.37 -3.75 2.97
N HIS A 11 4.93 -4.71 3.70
CA HIS A 11 5.83 -5.71 3.14
C HIS A 11 5.04 -6.99 2.88
N VAL A 12 5.10 -7.48 1.64
CA VAL A 12 4.34 -8.66 1.21
C VAL A 12 5.27 -9.66 0.56
N HIS A 13 5.12 -10.93 0.92
CA HIS A 13 5.83 -12.04 0.31
C HIS A 13 4.80 -12.96 -0.34
N VAL A 14 4.83 -13.07 -1.66
CA VAL A 14 3.80 -13.72 -2.48
C VAL A 14 4.27 -15.10 -2.93
N LYS A 15 3.36 -16.05 -3.04
CA LYS A 15 3.67 -17.36 -3.59
C LYS A 15 4.14 -17.19 -5.04
N PRO A 16 5.24 -17.88 -5.44
CA PRO A 16 5.83 -17.66 -6.78
C PRO A 16 4.86 -17.83 -7.95
N GLU A 17 3.92 -18.75 -7.84
CA GLU A 17 2.95 -19.01 -8.91
C GLU A 17 1.83 -17.96 -8.98
N LEU A 18 1.75 -17.05 -7.99
CA LEU A 18 0.68 -16.06 -7.90
C LEU A 18 1.18 -14.62 -8.06
N ILE A 19 2.42 -14.42 -8.51
CA ILE A 19 3.01 -13.10 -8.68
C ILE A 19 2.15 -12.22 -9.59
N ASP A 20 1.76 -12.72 -10.76
CA ASP A 20 0.97 -11.93 -11.71
C ASP A 20 -0.41 -11.60 -11.18
N ALA A 21 -1.06 -12.57 -10.54
CA ALA A 21 -2.38 -12.36 -9.96
C ALA A 21 -2.31 -11.30 -8.84
N PHE A 22 -1.29 -11.35 -8.00
CA PHE A 22 -1.09 -10.37 -6.95
C PHE A 22 -0.86 -8.98 -7.52
N ARG A 23 -0.01 -8.87 -8.56
CA ARG A 23 0.26 -7.58 -9.22
C ARG A 23 -1.02 -6.97 -9.76
N GLN A 24 -1.84 -7.75 -10.46
CA GLN A 24 -3.10 -7.26 -11.05
C GLN A 24 -4.04 -6.73 -9.96
N ALA A 25 -4.28 -7.52 -8.93
CA ALA A 25 -5.18 -7.12 -7.85
C ALA A 25 -4.68 -5.86 -7.14
N THR A 26 -3.36 -5.77 -6.94
CA THR A 26 -2.75 -4.67 -6.19
C THR A 26 -2.71 -3.38 -7.02
N ILE A 27 -2.47 -3.48 -8.32
CA ILE A 27 -2.55 -2.31 -9.22
C ILE A 27 -3.96 -1.73 -9.21
N GLU A 28 -4.98 -2.58 -9.28
CA GLU A 28 -6.37 -2.11 -9.22
C GLU A 28 -6.67 -1.38 -7.92
N ASN A 29 -6.24 -1.96 -6.80
CA ASN A 29 -6.43 -1.32 -5.50
C ASN A 29 -5.70 0.03 -5.43
N ALA A 30 -4.47 0.10 -5.93
CA ALA A 30 -3.70 1.35 -5.95
C ALA A 30 -4.39 2.43 -6.78
N ARG A 31 -4.94 2.07 -7.94
CA ARG A 31 -5.64 3.03 -8.81
C ARG A 31 -6.85 3.63 -8.13
N GLU A 32 -7.61 2.82 -7.40
CA GLU A 32 -8.79 3.31 -6.68
C GLU A 32 -8.39 4.08 -5.43
N SER A 33 -7.33 3.62 -4.76
CA SER A 33 -6.87 4.24 -3.51
C SER A 33 -6.46 5.70 -3.68
N VAL A 34 -5.77 6.03 -4.78
CA VAL A 34 -5.33 7.42 -5.00
C VAL A 34 -6.47 8.39 -5.25
N LYS A 35 -7.69 7.88 -5.48
CA LYS A 35 -8.88 8.72 -5.60
C LYS A 35 -9.45 9.11 -4.24
N GLU A 36 -9.03 8.46 -3.17
CA GLU A 36 -9.48 8.78 -1.82
C GLU A 36 -8.89 10.12 -1.38
N PRO A 37 -9.70 11.02 -0.81
CA PRO A 37 -9.18 12.35 -0.43
C PRO A 37 -8.09 12.29 0.64
N GLY A 38 -8.06 11.24 1.45
CA GLY A 38 -7.06 11.08 2.50
C GLY A 38 -5.74 10.47 2.02
N ILE A 39 -5.63 10.07 0.75
CA ILE A 39 -4.41 9.44 0.23
C ILE A 39 -3.71 10.39 -0.71
N ALA A 40 -2.45 10.71 -0.40
CA ALA A 40 -1.62 11.57 -1.22
C ALA A 40 -0.88 10.77 -2.30
N ARG A 41 -0.53 9.52 -2.01
CA ARG A 41 0.26 8.68 -2.92
C ARG A 41 0.10 7.21 -2.53
N PHE A 42 0.13 6.34 -3.52
CA PHE A 42 0.05 4.89 -3.28
C PHE A 42 0.93 4.21 -4.33
N ASP A 43 2.09 3.70 -3.90
CA ASP A 43 3.06 3.05 -4.78
C ASP A 43 3.05 1.54 -4.57
N VAL A 44 3.26 0.81 -5.65
CA VAL A 44 3.43 -0.65 -5.60
C VAL A 44 4.80 -0.94 -6.19
N ASP A 45 5.71 -1.39 -5.34
CA ASP A 45 7.09 -1.67 -5.75
C ASP A 45 7.37 -3.16 -5.61
N GLN A 46 8.11 -3.70 -6.57
CA GLN A 46 8.51 -5.10 -6.58
C GLN A 46 10.02 -5.17 -6.39
N ASP A 47 10.48 -6.09 -5.54
CA ASP A 47 11.90 -6.27 -5.28
C ASP A 47 12.61 -6.68 -6.58
N LEU A 48 13.71 -6.01 -6.89
CA LEU A 48 14.43 -6.23 -8.13
C LEU A 48 15.10 -7.62 -8.15
N ASP A 49 15.57 -8.08 -6.99
CA ASP A 49 16.30 -9.34 -6.89
C ASP A 49 15.41 -10.54 -6.53
N ASP A 50 14.27 -10.27 -5.89
CA ASP A 50 13.32 -11.32 -5.50
C ASP A 50 11.90 -10.91 -5.92
N PRO A 51 11.43 -11.36 -7.09
CA PRO A 51 10.13 -10.94 -7.62
C PRO A 51 8.94 -11.40 -6.80
N THR A 52 9.13 -12.26 -5.80
CA THR A 52 8.05 -12.66 -4.88
C THR A 52 7.80 -11.62 -3.80
N ARG A 53 8.65 -10.60 -3.68
CA ARG A 53 8.54 -9.61 -2.61
C ARG A 53 8.11 -8.26 -3.16
N PHE A 54 7.13 -7.67 -2.46
CA PHE A 54 6.57 -6.36 -2.83
C PHE A 54 6.56 -5.45 -1.61
N VAL A 55 6.64 -4.15 -1.87
CA VAL A 55 6.42 -3.12 -0.85
C VAL A 55 5.34 -2.18 -1.38
N LEU A 56 4.32 -1.97 -0.58
CA LEU A 56 3.28 -0.97 -0.88
C LEU A 56 3.63 0.26 -0.06
N VAL A 57 3.80 1.39 -0.73
CA VAL A 57 4.09 2.66 -0.06
C VAL A 57 2.82 3.49 -0.08
N GLU A 58 2.18 3.59 1.07
CA GLU A 58 0.90 4.26 1.22
C GLU A 58 1.12 5.56 1.98
N VAL A 59 0.85 6.68 1.32
CA VAL A 59 1.06 8.00 1.92
C VAL A 59 -0.31 8.61 2.21
N TYR A 60 -0.62 8.72 3.50
CA TYR A 60 -1.88 9.29 3.98
C TYR A 60 -1.66 10.71 4.46
N ARG A 61 -2.65 11.58 4.22
CA ARG A 61 -2.56 13.00 4.59
C ARG A 61 -2.67 13.23 6.08
N ASN A 62 -3.23 12.26 6.81
CA ASN A 62 -3.38 12.34 8.26
C ASN A 62 -3.51 10.94 8.84
N LYS A 63 -3.47 10.83 10.16
CA LYS A 63 -3.50 9.52 10.85
C LYS A 63 -4.87 8.86 10.88
N GLU A 64 -5.93 9.59 10.53
CA GLU A 64 -7.28 9.03 10.46
C GLU A 64 -7.58 8.38 9.10
N ALA A 65 -6.86 8.78 8.06
CA ALA A 65 -7.08 8.28 6.69
C ALA A 65 -6.90 6.78 6.52
N PRO A 66 -5.97 6.09 7.20
CA PRO A 66 -5.87 4.63 7.08
C PRO A 66 -7.14 3.90 7.47
N ALA A 67 -7.84 4.35 8.51
CA ALA A 67 -9.10 3.72 8.91
C ALA A 67 -10.17 3.89 7.84
N ALA A 68 -10.27 5.08 7.25
CA ALA A 68 -11.20 5.34 6.16
C ALA A 68 -10.89 4.47 4.93
N HIS A 69 -9.60 4.32 4.60
CA HIS A 69 -9.15 3.47 3.49
C HIS A 69 -9.65 2.03 3.66
N LYS A 70 -9.56 1.49 4.88
CA LYS A 70 -9.94 0.11 5.16
C LYS A 70 -11.46 -0.13 5.10
N GLU A 71 -12.25 0.94 5.07
CA GLU A 71 -13.71 0.83 4.91
C GLU A 71 -14.15 0.89 3.45
N THR A 72 -13.24 1.11 2.51
CA THR A 72 -13.58 1.19 1.09
C THR A 72 -13.81 -0.19 0.48
N GLU A 73 -14.64 -0.23 -0.56
CA GLU A 73 -14.92 -1.47 -1.28
C GLU A 73 -13.67 -2.02 -1.96
N HIS A 74 -12.84 -1.14 -2.54
CA HIS A 74 -11.63 -1.59 -3.23
C HIS A 74 -10.61 -2.19 -2.26
N TYR A 75 -10.47 -1.65 -1.03
CA TYR A 75 -9.59 -2.25 -0.04
C TYR A 75 -10.09 -3.63 0.37
N LYS A 76 -11.39 -3.76 0.65
CA LYS A 76 -11.98 -5.04 1.10
C LYS A 76 -11.85 -6.10 0.01
N ARG A 77 -12.08 -5.71 -1.25
CA ARG A 77 -11.91 -6.60 -2.38
C ARG A 77 -10.45 -7.06 -2.50
N TRP A 78 -9.52 -6.13 -2.41
CA TRP A 78 -8.10 -6.47 -2.45
C TRP A 78 -7.72 -7.41 -1.32
N ARG A 79 -8.09 -7.05 -0.09
CA ARG A 79 -7.80 -7.86 1.09
C ARG A 79 -8.25 -9.31 0.92
N ASP A 80 -9.49 -9.50 0.45
CA ASP A 80 -10.06 -10.83 0.30
C ASP A 80 -9.45 -11.58 -0.88
N THR A 81 -9.15 -10.87 -1.97
CA THR A 81 -8.56 -11.48 -3.16
C THR A 81 -7.14 -12.00 -2.91
N VAL A 82 -6.32 -11.22 -2.18
CA VAL A 82 -4.91 -11.56 -2.00
C VAL A 82 -4.64 -12.40 -0.75
N ALA A 83 -5.65 -12.67 0.06
CA ALA A 83 -5.48 -13.36 1.35
C ALA A 83 -4.72 -14.68 1.20
N ASP A 84 -5.02 -15.47 0.18
CA ASP A 84 -4.41 -16.78 -0.03
C ASP A 84 -3.20 -16.73 -0.97
N MET A 85 -2.77 -15.55 -1.38
CA MET A 85 -1.64 -15.37 -2.28
C MET A 85 -0.31 -15.22 -1.54
N MET A 86 -0.35 -14.96 -0.26
CA MET A 86 0.83 -14.66 0.55
C MET A 86 1.39 -15.92 1.20
N THR A 87 2.74 -16.02 1.28
CA THR A 87 3.41 -17.13 1.94
C THR A 87 3.32 -17.01 3.45
N GLU A 88 3.22 -15.78 3.96
CA GLU A 88 3.10 -15.46 5.37
C GLU A 88 2.31 -14.15 5.50
N PRO A 89 1.80 -13.82 6.69
CA PRO A 89 1.06 -12.57 6.87
C PRO A 89 1.94 -11.36 6.52
N ARG A 90 1.33 -10.38 5.84
CA ARG A 90 2.02 -9.13 5.52
C ARG A 90 2.32 -8.35 6.80
N THR A 91 3.39 -7.59 6.76
CA THR A 91 3.80 -6.73 7.88
C THR A 91 3.80 -5.28 7.43
N SER A 92 3.77 -4.36 8.38
CA SER A 92 3.80 -2.93 8.04
C SER A 92 4.67 -2.16 9.01
N ARG A 93 5.24 -1.05 8.51
CA ARG A 93 5.96 -0.07 9.30
C ARG A 93 5.39 1.30 9.00
N LYS A 94 5.37 2.15 10.01
CA LYS A 94 4.80 3.49 9.92
C LYS A 94 5.90 4.52 10.02
N TYR A 95 5.79 5.58 9.20
CA TYR A 95 6.80 6.62 9.09
C TYR A 95 6.14 7.98 9.02
N VAL A 96 6.93 9.02 9.34
CA VAL A 96 6.58 10.39 9.03
C VAL A 96 7.61 10.91 8.04
N ASN A 97 7.19 11.80 7.14
CA ASN A 97 8.12 12.36 6.16
C ASN A 97 9.11 13.31 6.81
N VAL A 98 10.38 13.16 6.44
CA VAL A 98 11.45 14.07 6.86
C VAL A 98 11.80 15.00 5.70
N SER A 99 11.97 14.43 4.52
CA SER A 99 12.17 15.13 3.26
C SER A 99 11.68 14.24 2.13
N PRO A 100 10.86 14.72 1.21
CA PRO A 100 10.32 16.10 1.15
C PRO A 100 9.32 16.38 2.26
N ASP A 101 8.97 17.66 2.41
CA ASP A 101 7.87 18.06 3.29
C ASP A 101 6.52 17.68 2.62
N ASP A 102 5.40 18.01 3.29
CA ASP A 102 4.08 17.61 2.81
C ASP A 102 3.79 18.09 1.38
N ALA A 103 4.30 19.26 1.01
CA ALA A 103 4.08 19.84 -0.31
C ALA A 103 4.78 19.06 -1.43
N GLY A 104 5.75 18.24 -1.09
CA GLY A 104 6.50 17.44 -2.05
C GLY A 104 5.83 16.12 -2.46
N TYR A 105 4.63 15.88 -1.94
CA TYR A 105 3.90 14.64 -2.23
C TYR A 105 2.70 14.84 -3.12
#